data_0a1e3ecafd83b80f7264eae51e48c7b7
#
_entry.id   0a1e3ecafd83b80f7264eae51e48c7b7
#
_cell.length_a   1.000
_cell.length_b   1.000
_cell.length_c   1.000
_cell.angle_alpha   90.00
_cell.angle_beta   90.00
_cell.angle_gamma   90.00
#
_symmetry.space_group_name_H-M   'P 1'
#
loop_
_entity.id
_entity.type
_entity.pdbx_description
1 polymer ?
#
loop_
_entity_poly.entity_id
_entity_poly.type
_entity_poly.pdbx_seq_one_letter_code
_entity_poly.pdbx_strand_id
1 'polypeptide(L)'
;MNSLKMAWKSSGTMQICQFLLLVILFLPHGMTSSVLTVNGKTENYILDTQRGFQESLKCAVQNHTGEEELLWYRGAGRVDLKSGNKINSSSVCVSSISENDNGVNFTCRLQRDETVSISVMLNVIFPPLLSGNDFQTVSEGNSVNLVCNVKSNPQAQMMWYKDGNVLNLEKNYHQIQQTSESFQLSITKVRKSDNGTYSCIANSSLKMETKDFHLIVEERAVAVPIEPIIAACVVVFLTLCFGLIARRKRIMKLCVKHEDPNRGTALVND
;
A
#
# COMPACT_ATOMS: atom_id res chain seq x y z
N MET A 1 -98.73 6.58 -51.19
CA MET A 1 -98.68 6.72 -49.73
C MET A 1 -97.50 5.92 -49.20
N ASN A 2 -96.71 6.59 -48.40
CA ASN A 2 -95.59 6.11 -47.52
C ASN A 2 -94.20 5.90 -48.11
N SER A 3 -93.52 7.02 -48.12
CA SER A 3 -92.11 7.16 -47.94
C SER A 3 -91.73 6.76 -46.49
N LEU A 4 -90.64 6.00 -46.31
CA LEU A 4 -89.89 5.95 -45.03
C LEU A 4 -88.51 5.45 -45.30
N LYS A 5 -87.57 6.39 -45.36
CA LYS A 5 -86.36 6.51 -44.52
C LYS A 5 -85.44 5.29 -44.42
N MET A 6 -84.37 5.32 -45.17
CA MET A 6 -83.06 4.74 -44.77
C MET A 6 -82.08 5.87 -44.65
N ALA A 7 -82.00 6.45 -43.49
CA ALA A 7 -80.85 7.22 -43.00
C ALA A 7 -80.40 6.56 -41.71
N TRP A 8 -79.09 6.48 -41.51
CA TRP A 8 -78.38 6.02 -40.33
C TRP A 8 -77.75 4.65 -40.42
N LYS A 9 -76.54 4.64 -40.98
CA LYS A 9 -75.49 3.80 -40.51
C LYS A 9 -74.05 4.22 -40.98
N SER A 10 -73.81 5.52 -41.17
CA SER A 10 -72.55 6.01 -41.66
C SER A 10 -71.70 6.73 -40.62
N SER A 11 -72.20 7.00 -39.41
CA SER A 11 -71.51 7.82 -38.42
C SER A 11 -70.57 7.00 -37.51
N GLY A 12 -70.84 5.72 -37.24
CA GLY A 12 -70.11 4.93 -36.29
C GLY A 12 -68.77 4.41 -36.85
N THR A 13 -68.79 4.03 -38.15
CA THR A 13 -67.55 3.50 -38.80
C THR A 13 -66.48 4.58 -39.04
N MET A 14 -66.88 5.82 -39.29
CA MET A 14 -65.95 6.95 -39.50
C MET A 14 -65.33 7.41 -38.20
N GLN A 15 -66.06 7.37 -37.08
CA GLN A 15 -65.48 7.66 -35.75
C GLN A 15 -64.53 6.56 -35.28
N ILE A 16 -64.82 5.28 -35.54
CA ILE A 16 -63.91 4.17 -35.19
C ILE A 16 -62.61 4.24 -36.01
N CYS A 17 -62.71 4.58 -37.32
CA CYS A 17 -61.52 4.79 -38.16
C CYS A 17 -60.63 5.98 -37.69
N GLN A 18 -61.26 7.09 -37.24
CA GLN A 18 -60.47 8.22 -36.66
C GLN A 18 -59.85 7.87 -35.32
N PHE A 19 -60.55 7.10 -34.47
CA PHE A 19 -59.92 6.62 -33.21
C PHE A 19 -58.81 5.62 -33.46
N LEU A 20 -58.93 4.70 -34.40
CA LEU A 20 -57.84 3.77 -34.78
C LEU A 20 -56.64 4.49 -35.40
N LEU A 21 -56.86 5.53 -36.22
CA LEU A 21 -55.79 6.37 -36.75
C LEU A 21 -55.07 7.17 -35.66
N LEU A 22 -55.80 7.70 -34.68
CA LEU A 22 -55.19 8.37 -33.51
C LEU A 22 -54.40 7.40 -32.63
N VAL A 23 -54.87 6.18 -32.40
CA VAL A 23 -54.15 5.16 -31.62
C VAL A 23 -52.87 4.71 -32.32
N ILE A 24 -52.85 4.63 -33.66
CA ILE A 24 -51.65 4.30 -34.46
C ILE A 24 -50.63 5.44 -34.39
N LEU A 25 -51.06 6.70 -34.31
CA LEU A 25 -50.16 7.86 -34.14
C LEU A 25 -49.56 7.96 -32.74
N PHE A 26 -50.14 7.31 -31.72
CA PHE A 26 -49.66 7.25 -30.35
C PHE A 26 -48.96 5.91 -30.01
N LEU A 27 -48.79 4.98 -30.96
CA LEU A 27 -47.90 3.87 -30.76
C LEU A 27 -46.49 4.44 -30.53
N PRO A 28 -45.85 4.15 -29.42
CA PRO A 28 -44.49 4.61 -29.22
C PRO A 28 -43.66 4.08 -30.39
N HIS A 29 -43.20 5.00 -31.24
CA HIS A 29 -42.15 4.67 -32.20
C HIS A 29 -41.09 4.00 -31.43
N GLY A 30 -40.84 2.70 -31.67
CA GLY A 30 -39.85 1.92 -30.93
C GLY A 30 -38.57 2.72 -30.89
N MET A 31 -38.26 3.32 -29.74
CA MET A 31 -36.95 3.94 -29.52
C MET A 31 -35.94 2.82 -29.67
N THR A 32 -35.30 2.73 -30.83
CA THR A 32 -34.16 1.88 -31.01
C THR A 32 -33.11 2.41 -30.04
N SER A 33 -32.92 1.74 -28.90
CA SER A 33 -31.92 2.17 -27.92
C SER A 33 -30.56 2.05 -28.58
N SER A 34 -29.80 3.14 -28.54
CA SER A 34 -28.41 3.12 -29.01
C SER A 34 -27.62 2.12 -28.16
N VAL A 35 -26.88 1.23 -28.80
CA VAL A 35 -26.06 0.21 -28.16
C VAL A 35 -24.59 0.57 -28.35
N LEU A 36 -23.83 0.56 -27.26
CA LEU A 36 -22.38 0.74 -27.32
C LEU A 36 -21.66 -0.60 -27.52
N THR A 37 -20.61 -0.56 -28.31
CA THR A 37 -19.70 -1.69 -28.45
C THR A 37 -18.27 -1.24 -28.22
N VAL A 38 -17.45 -2.09 -27.57
CA VAL A 38 -15.99 -1.89 -27.52
C VAL A 38 -15.33 -3.10 -28.18
N ASN A 39 -14.53 -2.83 -29.22
CA ASN A 39 -13.90 -3.85 -30.05
C ASN A 39 -14.92 -4.90 -30.57
N GLY A 40 -16.15 -4.45 -30.89
CA GLY A 40 -17.25 -5.28 -31.40
C GLY A 40 -18.03 -6.07 -30.32
N LYS A 41 -17.65 -6.02 -29.04
CA LYS A 41 -18.40 -6.63 -27.94
C LYS A 41 -19.43 -5.64 -27.39
N THR A 42 -20.61 -6.13 -27.03
CA THR A 42 -21.74 -5.35 -26.48
C THR A 42 -21.83 -5.41 -24.97
N GLU A 43 -21.07 -6.27 -24.34
CA GLU A 43 -21.07 -6.50 -22.87
C GLU A 43 -19.70 -6.14 -22.29
N ASN A 44 -19.71 -5.83 -20.98
CA ASN A 44 -18.46 -5.63 -20.24
C ASN A 44 -17.60 -6.89 -20.29
N TYR A 45 -16.30 -6.73 -20.48
CA TYR A 45 -15.39 -7.86 -20.55
C TYR A 45 -14.03 -7.56 -19.97
N ILE A 46 -13.25 -8.62 -19.76
CA ILE A 46 -11.84 -8.56 -19.33
C ILE A 46 -10.98 -8.75 -20.60
N LEU A 47 -10.00 -7.89 -20.75
CA LEU A 47 -9.00 -7.98 -21.81
C LEU A 47 -7.67 -8.44 -21.22
N ASP A 48 -7.27 -9.66 -21.55
CA ASP A 48 -5.96 -10.20 -21.19
C ASP A 48 -4.89 -9.56 -22.06
N THR A 49 -3.85 -9.02 -21.43
CA THR A 49 -2.73 -8.37 -22.10
C THR A 49 -1.45 -8.59 -21.29
N GLN A 50 -0.32 -8.11 -21.77
CA GLN A 50 0.97 -8.27 -21.11
C GLN A 50 1.65 -6.91 -20.90
N ARG A 51 2.46 -6.84 -19.84
CA ARG A 51 3.31 -5.69 -19.58
C ARG A 51 4.18 -5.35 -20.80
N GLY A 52 4.22 -4.07 -21.16
CA GLY A 52 4.97 -3.55 -22.32
C GLY A 52 4.21 -3.57 -23.63
N PHE A 53 3.05 -4.23 -23.69
CA PHE A 53 2.21 -4.25 -24.90
C PHE A 53 1.45 -2.94 -25.06
N GLN A 54 0.85 -2.79 -26.22
CA GLN A 54 -0.03 -1.67 -26.58
C GLN A 54 -1.38 -2.22 -26.96
N GLU A 55 -2.44 -1.65 -26.39
CA GLU A 55 -3.82 -2.01 -26.68
C GLU A 55 -4.58 -0.83 -27.27
N SER A 56 -5.42 -1.11 -28.25
CA SER A 56 -6.34 -0.13 -28.84
C SER A 56 -7.77 -0.53 -28.51
N LEU A 57 -8.48 0.34 -27.80
CA LEU A 57 -9.89 0.16 -27.45
C LEU A 57 -10.74 1.07 -28.34
N LYS A 58 -11.54 0.47 -29.25
CA LYS A 58 -12.42 1.18 -30.14
C LYS A 58 -13.87 1.06 -29.68
N CYS A 59 -14.45 2.16 -29.24
CA CYS A 59 -15.87 2.27 -28.94
C CYS A 59 -16.66 2.74 -30.17
N ALA A 60 -17.82 2.15 -30.39
CA ALA A 60 -18.72 2.56 -31.46
C ALA A 60 -20.18 2.47 -31.00
N VAL A 61 -21.00 3.41 -31.50
CA VAL A 61 -22.44 3.42 -31.27
C VAL A 61 -23.11 2.65 -32.40
N GLN A 62 -23.94 1.69 -32.07
CA GLN A 62 -24.82 0.99 -33.01
C GLN A 62 -26.24 1.53 -32.93
N ASN A 63 -27.01 1.43 -34.04
CA ASN A 63 -28.41 1.85 -34.14
C ASN A 63 -28.61 3.35 -33.81
N HIS A 64 -27.62 4.21 -34.11
CA HIS A 64 -27.79 5.65 -33.97
C HIS A 64 -28.50 6.27 -35.17
N THR A 65 -29.31 7.27 -34.92
CA THR A 65 -30.06 8.05 -35.96
C THR A 65 -29.41 9.41 -36.25
N GLY A 66 -28.40 9.81 -35.48
CA GLY A 66 -27.71 11.07 -35.55
C GLY A 66 -26.28 11.01 -35.07
N GLU A 67 -25.71 12.16 -34.78
CA GLU A 67 -24.38 12.27 -34.18
C GLU A 67 -24.46 12.02 -32.67
N GLU A 68 -23.72 11.01 -32.21
CA GLU A 68 -23.62 10.64 -30.80
C GLU A 68 -22.21 10.91 -30.31
N GLU A 69 -22.06 11.75 -29.28
CA GLU A 69 -20.77 12.04 -28.67
C GLU A 69 -20.42 10.98 -27.61
N LEU A 70 -19.20 10.46 -27.68
CA LEU A 70 -18.66 9.42 -26.81
C LEU A 70 -17.66 10.01 -25.80
N LEU A 71 -17.72 9.54 -24.58
CA LEU A 71 -16.82 9.87 -23.49
C LEU A 71 -16.03 8.63 -23.09
N TRP A 72 -14.74 8.80 -22.81
CA TRP A 72 -13.91 7.75 -22.26
C TRP A 72 -13.45 8.08 -20.86
N TYR A 73 -13.43 7.06 -20.01
CA TYR A 73 -12.89 7.11 -18.65
C TYR A 73 -11.84 6.02 -18.45
N ARG A 74 -10.75 6.35 -17.73
CA ARG A 74 -9.79 5.40 -17.20
C ARG A 74 -9.92 5.40 -15.69
N GLY A 75 -10.47 4.31 -15.11
CA GLY A 75 -10.91 4.32 -13.73
C GLY A 75 -11.95 5.43 -13.49
N ALA A 76 -11.69 6.34 -12.56
CA ALA A 76 -12.52 7.50 -12.29
C ALA A 76 -12.18 8.74 -13.14
N GLY A 77 -11.05 8.74 -13.83
CA GLY A 77 -10.54 9.88 -14.61
C GLY A 77 -11.10 9.92 -16.02
N ARG A 78 -11.59 11.10 -16.47
CA ARG A 78 -12.00 11.32 -17.84
C ARG A 78 -10.78 11.39 -18.76
N VAL A 79 -10.86 10.76 -19.92
CA VAL A 79 -9.83 10.82 -20.96
C VAL A 79 -10.14 11.96 -21.92
N ASP A 80 -9.16 12.84 -22.15
CA ASP A 80 -9.28 13.92 -23.12
C ASP A 80 -9.16 13.38 -24.54
N LEU A 81 -10.22 13.55 -25.34
CA LEU A 81 -10.30 13.10 -26.72
C LEU A 81 -10.14 14.29 -27.68
N LYS A 82 -9.41 14.07 -28.76
CA LYS A 82 -9.35 15.03 -29.86
C LYS A 82 -10.74 15.16 -30.51
N SER A 83 -11.09 16.36 -31.04
CA SER A 83 -12.41 16.65 -31.62
C SER A 83 -12.85 15.67 -32.70
N GLY A 84 -11.93 15.16 -33.52
CA GLY A 84 -12.21 14.16 -34.56
C GLY A 84 -12.33 12.70 -34.07
N ASN A 85 -12.25 12.46 -32.77
CA ASN A 85 -12.23 11.10 -32.18
C ASN A 85 -13.32 10.92 -31.10
N LYS A 86 -14.53 11.43 -31.33
CA LYS A 86 -15.59 11.33 -30.30
C LYS A 86 -17.02 11.22 -30.85
N ILE A 87 -17.25 11.32 -32.15
CA ILE A 87 -18.58 11.23 -32.75
C ILE A 87 -18.78 9.85 -33.34
N ASN A 88 -19.82 9.15 -32.89
CA ASN A 88 -20.27 7.80 -33.29
C ASN A 88 -19.21 6.69 -33.14
N SER A 89 -17.94 7.03 -33.17
CA SER A 89 -16.82 6.13 -32.94
C SER A 89 -15.66 6.87 -32.28
N SER A 90 -15.03 6.22 -31.32
CA SER A 90 -13.90 6.77 -30.58
C SER A 90 -12.90 5.68 -30.26
N SER A 91 -11.61 5.99 -30.31
CA SER A 91 -10.54 5.04 -29.97
C SER A 91 -9.59 5.62 -28.93
N VAL A 92 -9.23 4.81 -27.95
CA VAL A 92 -8.22 5.11 -26.94
C VAL A 92 -7.11 4.10 -27.08
N CYS A 93 -5.88 4.60 -27.18
CA CYS A 93 -4.68 3.78 -27.24
C CYS A 93 -4.02 3.77 -25.85
N VAL A 94 -3.85 2.60 -25.27
CA VAL A 94 -3.09 2.37 -24.05
C VAL A 94 -1.69 1.91 -24.49
N SER A 95 -0.76 2.85 -24.52
CA SER A 95 0.64 2.58 -24.88
C SER A 95 1.43 2.19 -23.64
N SER A 96 2.39 1.27 -23.80
CA SER A 96 3.30 0.85 -22.72
C SER A 96 2.57 0.39 -21.45
N ILE A 97 1.69 -0.58 -21.61
CA ILE A 97 0.93 -1.18 -20.50
C ILE A 97 1.89 -1.59 -19.38
N SER A 98 1.57 -1.20 -18.16
CA SER A 98 2.34 -1.47 -16.95
C SER A 98 1.57 -2.33 -15.96
N GLU A 99 2.25 -2.80 -14.92
CA GLU A 99 1.62 -3.49 -13.78
C GLU A 99 0.57 -2.63 -13.06
N ASN A 100 0.65 -1.29 -13.18
CA ASN A 100 -0.33 -0.39 -12.57
C ASN A 100 -1.63 -0.28 -13.38
N ASP A 101 -1.65 -0.82 -14.60
CA ASP A 101 -2.86 -0.91 -15.42
C ASP A 101 -3.67 -2.18 -15.12
N ASN A 102 -3.12 -3.11 -14.34
CA ASN A 102 -3.83 -4.32 -13.95
C ASN A 102 -5.07 -4.00 -13.12
N GLY A 103 -6.23 -4.50 -13.54
CA GLY A 103 -7.53 -4.24 -12.91
C GLY A 103 -8.14 -2.86 -13.23
N VAL A 104 -7.48 -2.04 -14.07
CA VAL A 104 -8.01 -0.73 -14.46
C VAL A 104 -9.13 -0.92 -15.48
N ASN A 105 -10.28 -0.26 -15.22
CA ASN A 105 -11.40 -0.22 -16.14
C ASN A 105 -11.26 0.95 -17.12
N PHE A 106 -11.45 0.66 -18.41
CA PHE A 106 -11.68 1.64 -19.46
C PHE A 106 -13.16 1.62 -19.81
N THR A 107 -13.85 2.73 -19.59
CA THR A 107 -15.32 2.82 -19.77
C THR A 107 -15.63 3.82 -20.86
N CYS A 108 -16.35 3.38 -21.88
CA CYS A 108 -16.96 4.23 -22.89
C CYS A 108 -18.39 4.53 -22.48
N ARG A 109 -18.79 5.80 -22.52
CA ARG A 109 -20.15 6.27 -22.20
C ARG A 109 -20.70 7.15 -23.31
N LEU A 110 -22.01 7.14 -23.41
CA LEU A 110 -22.73 8.06 -24.28
C LEU A 110 -22.92 9.40 -23.58
N GLN A 111 -22.53 10.52 -24.19
CA GLN A 111 -22.59 11.83 -23.53
C GLN A 111 -24.02 12.25 -23.17
N ARG A 112 -25.00 12.01 -24.06
CA ARG A 112 -26.40 12.37 -23.82
C ARG A 112 -27.09 11.56 -22.73
N ASP A 113 -26.55 10.35 -22.44
CA ASP A 113 -27.04 9.44 -21.41
C ASP A 113 -25.88 8.58 -20.89
N GLU A 114 -25.24 9.05 -19.83
CA GLU A 114 -24.07 8.38 -19.25
C GLU A 114 -24.41 7.03 -18.57
N THR A 115 -25.71 6.69 -18.45
CA THR A 115 -26.12 5.35 -17.97
C THR A 115 -25.83 4.29 -19.03
N VAL A 116 -25.85 4.68 -20.31
CA VAL A 116 -25.46 3.81 -21.43
C VAL A 116 -23.94 3.77 -21.51
N SER A 117 -23.37 2.68 -21.03
CA SER A 117 -21.92 2.53 -20.91
C SER A 117 -21.48 1.09 -21.14
N ILE A 118 -20.24 0.93 -21.57
CA ILE A 118 -19.55 -0.36 -21.67
C ILE A 118 -18.14 -0.25 -21.13
N SER A 119 -17.71 -1.23 -20.35
CA SER A 119 -16.43 -1.23 -19.67
C SER A 119 -15.56 -2.42 -20.08
N VAL A 120 -14.27 -2.15 -20.23
CA VAL A 120 -13.23 -3.15 -20.44
C VAL A 120 -12.24 -3.05 -19.29
N MET A 121 -12.06 -4.14 -18.55
CA MET A 121 -11.05 -4.24 -17.48
C MET A 121 -9.78 -4.88 -18.06
N LEU A 122 -8.63 -4.26 -17.86
CA LEU A 122 -7.37 -4.87 -18.25
C LEU A 122 -6.93 -5.91 -17.22
N ASN A 123 -6.63 -7.11 -17.67
CA ASN A 123 -5.93 -8.15 -16.91
C ASN A 123 -4.50 -8.22 -17.44
N VAL A 124 -3.59 -7.49 -16.77
CA VAL A 124 -2.20 -7.39 -17.23
C VAL A 124 -1.39 -8.53 -16.62
N ILE A 125 -0.82 -9.36 -17.46
CA ILE A 125 0.04 -10.49 -17.07
C ILE A 125 1.49 -9.99 -16.95
N PHE A 126 2.10 -10.21 -15.76
CA PHE A 126 3.48 -9.82 -15.48
C PHE A 126 4.12 -10.67 -14.37
N PRO A 127 5.45 -10.89 -14.41
CA PRO A 127 6.18 -11.64 -13.40
C PRO A 127 6.20 -10.90 -12.06
N PRO A 128 6.57 -11.56 -10.95
CA PRO A 128 6.70 -10.93 -9.65
C PRO A 128 7.65 -9.74 -9.68
N LEU A 129 7.22 -8.65 -9.05
CA LEU A 129 8.03 -7.45 -8.77
C LEU A 129 8.13 -7.33 -7.27
N LEU A 130 9.35 -7.43 -6.74
CA LEU A 130 9.62 -7.40 -5.32
C LEU A 130 10.28 -6.08 -4.92
N SER A 131 9.90 -5.55 -3.75
CA SER A 131 10.52 -4.37 -3.16
C SER A 131 10.49 -4.43 -1.64
N GLY A 132 11.32 -3.63 -0.98
CA GLY A 132 11.44 -3.56 0.47
C GLY A 132 12.75 -2.90 0.88
N ASN A 133 12.96 -2.72 2.18
CA ASN A 133 14.17 -2.11 2.71
C ASN A 133 15.31 -3.14 2.75
N ASP A 134 16.42 -2.86 2.06
CA ASP A 134 17.55 -3.77 1.94
C ASP A 134 18.24 -4.04 3.29
N PHE A 135 18.31 -3.05 4.16
CA PHE A 135 19.00 -3.13 5.44
C PHE A 135 18.06 -2.78 6.59
N GLN A 136 18.14 -3.57 7.65
CA GLN A 136 17.40 -3.30 8.88
C GLN A 136 18.27 -3.60 10.09
N THR A 137 18.46 -2.60 10.96
CA THR A 137 19.22 -2.72 12.20
C THR A 137 18.26 -2.75 13.37
N VAL A 138 18.49 -3.68 14.31
CA VAL A 138 17.67 -3.85 15.51
C VAL A 138 18.56 -4.25 16.68
N SER A 139 18.27 -3.73 17.89
CA SER A 139 18.96 -4.17 19.11
C SER A 139 18.43 -5.52 19.59
N GLU A 140 19.30 -6.36 20.11
CA GLU A 140 18.97 -7.66 20.69
C GLU A 140 17.84 -7.55 21.72
N GLY A 141 16.89 -8.47 21.66
CA GLY A 141 15.68 -8.51 22.51
C GLY A 141 14.50 -7.68 22.03
N ASN A 142 14.68 -6.81 21.02
CA ASN A 142 13.57 -6.11 20.37
C ASN A 142 12.94 -7.00 19.29
N SER A 143 11.82 -6.54 18.73
CA SER A 143 11.16 -7.23 17.61
C SER A 143 11.44 -6.50 16.31
N VAL A 144 11.44 -7.23 15.19
CA VAL A 144 11.68 -6.69 13.85
C VAL A 144 10.64 -7.24 12.86
N ASN A 145 10.29 -6.43 11.87
CA ASN A 145 9.40 -6.82 10.78
C ASN A 145 10.14 -6.61 9.44
N LEU A 146 10.35 -7.69 8.72
CA LEU A 146 10.85 -7.66 7.35
C LEU A 146 9.65 -7.69 6.41
N VAL A 147 9.47 -6.63 5.61
CA VAL A 147 8.31 -6.47 4.73
C VAL A 147 8.76 -6.55 3.28
N CYS A 148 8.37 -7.62 2.62
CA CYS A 148 8.56 -7.84 1.19
C CYS A 148 7.27 -7.45 0.46
N ASN A 149 7.27 -6.31 -0.23
CA ASN A 149 6.15 -5.93 -1.08
C ASN A 149 6.24 -6.72 -2.39
N VAL A 150 5.10 -7.22 -2.85
CA VAL A 150 5.00 -8.04 -4.04
C VAL A 150 3.86 -7.57 -4.93
N LYS A 151 4.14 -7.44 -6.22
CA LYS A 151 3.11 -7.31 -7.26
C LYS A 151 3.35 -8.41 -8.28
N SER A 152 2.34 -9.19 -8.60
CA SER A 152 2.42 -10.22 -9.65
C SER A 152 1.03 -10.57 -10.18
N ASN A 153 0.96 -10.90 -11.45
CA ASN A 153 -0.24 -11.49 -12.04
C ASN A 153 0.17 -12.52 -13.10
N PRO A 154 -0.10 -13.81 -12.86
CA PRO A 154 -0.81 -14.41 -11.74
C PRO A 154 -0.07 -14.29 -10.40
N GLN A 155 -0.81 -14.44 -9.31
CA GLN A 155 -0.26 -14.32 -7.95
C GLN A 155 0.86 -15.34 -7.72
N ALA A 156 1.98 -14.87 -7.13
CA ALA A 156 3.12 -15.69 -6.81
C ALA A 156 2.96 -16.42 -5.47
N GLN A 157 3.57 -17.59 -5.35
CA GLN A 157 3.78 -18.28 -4.08
C GLN A 157 5.00 -17.69 -3.39
N MET A 158 4.85 -17.33 -2.11
CA MET A 158 5.86 -16.61 -1.35
C MET A 158 6.52 -17.51 -0.31
N MET A 159 7.85 -17.38 -0.18
CA MET A 159 8.66 -18.11 0.81
C MET A 159 9.77 -17.22 1.38
N TRP A 160 10.11 -17.46 2.66
CA TRP A 160 11.28 -16.88 3.29
C TRP A 160 12.42 -17.89 3.40
N TYR A 161 13.62 -17.41 3.07
CA TYR A 161 14.88 -18.12 3.29
C TYR A 161 15.75 -17.32 4.25
N LYS A 162 16.61 -18.01 4.99
CA LYS A 162 17.67 -17.38 5.79
C LYS A 162 19.00 -18.02 5.40
N ASP A 163 19.96 -17.17 5.03
CA ASP A 163 21.32 -17.58 4.65
C ASP A 163 21.34 -18.74 3.63
N GLY A 164 20.44 -18.65 2.62
CA GLY A 164 20.31 -19.63 1.54
C GLY A 164 19.51 -20.89 1.87
N ASN A 165 19.00 -21.05 3.09
CA ASN A 165 18.18 -22.18 3.51
C ASN A 165 16.74 -21.77 3.77
N VAL A 166 15.77 -22.66 3.55
CA VAL A 166 14.37 -22.42 3.89
C VAL A 166 14.27 -22.05 5.37
N LEU A 167 13.62 -20.93 5.66
CA LEU A 167 13.44 -20.47 7.02
C LEU A 167 12.57 -21.45 7.81
N ASN A 168 13.14 -22.05 8.87
CA ASN A 168 12.36 -22.86 9.80
C ASN A 168 11.60 -21.95 10.76
N LEU A 169 10.26 -21.98 10.68
CA LEU A 169 9.40 -21.12 11.49
C LEU A 169 9.22 -21.69 12.89
N GLU A 170 9.78 -21.03 13.89
CA GLU A 170 9.57 -21.35 15.31
C GLU A 170 8.26 -20.71 15.79
N LYS A 171 7.39 -21.51 16.42
CA LYS A 171 6.12 -21.04 16.98
C LYS A 171 6.36 -19.94 18.04
N ASN A 172 5.58 -18.87 17.98
CA ASN A 172 5.65 -17.70 18.87
C ASN A 172 6.93 -16.84 18.72
N TYR A 173 7.85 -17.25 17.87
CA TYR A 173 9.08 -16.51 17.58
C TYR A 173 9.03 -15.86 16.19
N HIS A 174 8.62 -16.64 15.19
CA HIS A 174 8.36 -16.17 13.84
C HIS A 174 6.86 -16.09 13.56
N GLN A 175 6.43 -15.00 12.95
CA GLN A 175 5.06 -14.83 12.47
C GLN A 175 5.09 -14.39 11.01
N ILE A 176 4.34 -15.09 10.16
CA ILE A 176 4.14 -14.74 8.76
C ILE A 176 2.77 -14.08 8.61
N GLN A 177 2.76 -12.92 7.97
CA GLN A 177 1.55 -12.25 7.52
C GLN A 177 1.63 -12.03 6.02
N GLN A 178 0.63 -12.51 5.28
CA GLN A 178 0.56 -12.38 3.83
C GLN A 178 -0.73 -11.67 3.43
N THR A 179 -0.58 -10.69 2.55
CA THR A 179 -1.68 -10.02 1.85
C THR A 179 -1.51 -10.21 0.34
N SER A 180 -2.37 -9.61 -0.48
CA SER A 180 -2.22 -9.60 -1.94
C SER A 180 -0.96 -8.84 -2.42
N GLU A 181 -0.46 -7.89 -1.61
CA GLU A 181 0.60 -6.95 -2.00
C GLU A 181 1.84 -7.00 -1.09
N SER A 182 1.79 -7.78 0.00
CA SER A 182 2.90 -7.86 0.95
C SER A 182 3.04 -9.23 1.59
N PHE A 183 4.28 -9.61 1.83
CA PHE A 183 4.67 -10.82 2.56
C PHE A 183 5.63 -10.43 3.67
N GLN A 184 5.15 -10.47 4.92
CA GLN A 184 5.86 -9.98 6.09
C GLN A 184 6.34 -11.14 6.96
N LEU A 185 7.59 -11.06 7.40
CA LEU A 185 8.17 -11.88 8.46
C LEU A 185 8.39 -11.00 9.70
N SER A 186 7.73 -11.36 10.79
CA SER A 186 7.95 -10.75 12.11
C SER A 186 8.78 -11.69 12.97
N ILE A 187 9.87 -11.19 13.55
CA ILE A 187 10.74 -11.90 14.49
C ILE A 187 10.65 -11.21 15.85
N THR A 188 10.19 -11.95 16.87
CA THR A 188 10.01 -11.42 18.22
C THR A 188 11.25 -11.69 19.08
N LYS A 189 11.71 -10.68 19.86
CA LYS A 189 12.88 -10.80 20.75
C LYS A 189 14.12 -11.32 20.02
N VAL A 190 14.50 -10.61 18.97
CA VAL A 190 15.63 -10.93 18.09
C VAL A 190 16.90 -11.27 18.88
N ARG A 191 17.59 -12.30 18.45
CA ARG A 191 18.87 -12.79 19.02
C ARG A 191 20.01 -12.47 18.06
N LYS A 192 21.24 -12.48 18.56
CA LYS A 192 22.44 -12.35 17.70
C LYS A 192 22.51 -13.39 16.58
N SER A 193 21.97 -14.60 16.80
CA SER A 193 21.86 -15.66 15.80
C SER A 193 20.93 -15.34 14.65
N ASP A 194 20.07 -14.31 14.78
CA ASP A 194 19.17 -13.87 13.70
C ASP A 194 19.85 -12.92 12.73
N ASN A 195 21.03 -12.43 13.08
CA ASN A 195 21.85 -11.68 12.14
C ASN A 195 22.09 -12.49 10.87
N GLY A 196 21.93 -11.88 9.70
CA GLY A 196 22.14 -12.57 8.44
C GLY A 196 21.27 -12.02 7.31
N THR A 197 21.24 -12.76 6.20
CA THR A 197 20.49 -12.41 5.00
C THR A 197 19.19 -13.21 4.96
N TYR A 198 18.07 -12.47 4.89
CA TYR A 198 16.74 -13.04 4.69
C TYR A 198 16.31 -12.79 3.25
N SER A 199 16.02 -13.86 2.50
CA SER A 199 15.59 -13.77 1.11
C SER A 199 14.10 -14.04 1.00
N CYS A 200 13.36 -13.06 0.48
CA CYS A 200 11.97 -13.19 0.09
C CYS A 200 11.93 -13.72 -1.34
N ILE A 201 11.36 -14.91 -1.54
CA ILE A 201 11.26 -15.57 -2.84
C ILE A 201 9.81 -15.57 -3.27
N ALA A 202 9.56 -15.07 -4.47
CA ALA A 202 8.26 -15.11 -5.15
C ALA A 202 8.34 -16.03 -6.36
N ASN A 203 7.62 -17.14 -6.33
CA ASN A 203 7.56 -18.11 -7.41
C ASN A 203 6.20 -18.03 -8.12
N SER A 204 6.20 -17.66 -9.40
CA SER A 204 5.02 -17.67 -10.27
C SER A 204 5.25 -18.59 -11.47
N SER A 205 4.18 -18.84 -12.24
CA SER A 205 4.27 -19.59 -13.50
C SER A 205 5.11 -18.89 -14.58
N LEU A 206 5.37 -17.59 -14.42
CA LEU A 206 6.13 -16.79 -15.38
C LEU A 206 7.62 -16.73 -15.04
N LYS A 207 7.93 -16.49 -13.76
CA LYS A 207 9.30 -16.33 -13.28
C LYS A 207 9.37 -16.47 -11.77
N MET A 208 10.53 -16.87 -11.28
CA MET A 208 10.90 -16.79 -9.88
C MET A 208 11.78 -15.55 -9.66
N GLU A 209 11.43 -14.73 -8.67
CA GLU A 209 12.17 -13.53 -8.27
C GLU A 209 12.54 -13.61 -6.80
N THR A 210 13.67 -13.00 -6.46
CA THR A 210 14.22 -12.99 -5.10
C THR A 210 14.58 -11.56 -4.69
N LYS A 211 14.29 -11.21 -3.44
CA LYS A 211 14.68 -9.95 -2.81
C LYS A 211 15.35 -10.22 -1.47
N ASP A 212 16.57 -9.74 -1.30
CA ASP A 212 17.35 -9.91 -0.08
C ASP A 212 17.17 -8.75 0.89
N PHE A 213 17.14 -9.09 2.17
CA PHE A 213 17.03 -8.21 3.32
C PHE A 213 18.19 -8.56 4.28
N HIS A 214 19.01 -7.59 4.63
CA HIS A 214 20.12 -7.76 5.56
C HIS A 214 19.70 -7.30 6.95
N LEU A 215 19.51 -8.26 7.86
CA LEU A 215 19.22 -7.98 9.26
C LEU A 215 20.51 -7.88 10.05
N ILE A 216 20.75 -6.73 10.68
CA ILE A 216 21.88 -6.44 11.55
C ILE A 216 21.39 -6.38 12.98
N VAL A 217 21.85 -7.29 13.81
CA VAL A 217 21.49 -7.36 15.23
C VAL A 217 22.61 -6.75 16.07
N GLU A 218 22.34 -5.61 16.66
CA GLU A 218 23.27 -4.92 17.57
C GLU A 218 23.10 -5.39 19.00
N GLU A 219 24.20 -5.36 19.76
CA GLU A 219 24.12 -5.62 21.19
C GLU A 219 23.27 -4.58 21.88
N ARG A 220 22.48 -5.04 22.85
CA ARG A 220 21.71 -4.13 23.68
C ARG A 220 22.68 -3.28 24.51
N ALA A 221 22.72 -1.97 24.27
CA ALA A 221 23.47 -1.04 25.08
C ALA A 221 22.97 -1.15 26.54
N VAL A 222 23.78 -1.76 27.40
CA VAL A 222 23.49 -1.75 28.83
C VAL A 222 23.82 -0.34 29.30
N ALA A 223 22.79 0.47 29.53
CA ALA A 223 22.97 1.76 30.18
C ALA A 223 23.51 1.48 31.60
N VAL A 224 24.82 1.64 31.79
CA VAL A 224 25.43 1.57 33.12
C VAL A 224 24.85 2.74 33.91
N PRO A 225 24.15 2.50 35.02
CA PRO A 225 23.58 3.58 35.82
C PRO A 225 24.71 4.39 36.45
N ILE A 226 25.12 5.46 35.78
CA ILE A 226 26.24 6.32 36.19
C ILE A 226 25.87 7.06 37.50
N GLU A 227 24.62 7.44 37.70
CA GLU A 227 24.15 8.19 38.89
C GLU A 227 24.47 7.50 40.23
N PRO A 228 24.11 6.21 40.47
CA PRO A 228 24.45 5.56 41.71
C PRO A 228 25.97 5.34 41.89
N ILE A 229 26.73 5.20 40.80
CA ILE A 229 28.20 5.06 40.86
C ILE A 229 28.82 6.38 41.31
N ILE A 230 28.39 7.52 40.74
CA ILE A 230 28.85 8.86 41.16
C ILE A 230 28.50 9.10 42.63
N ALA A 231 27.26 8.81 43.01
CA ALA A 231 26.81 8.97 44.44
C ALA A 231 27.70 8.12 45.39
N ALA A 232 27.94 6.87 45.05
CA ALA A 232 28.84 6.00 45.85
C ALA A 232 30.27 6.56 45.94
N CYS A 233 30.85 7.01 44.84
CA CYS A 233 32.16 7.63 44.83
C CYS A 233 32.22 8.90 45.68
N VAL A 234 31.24 9.76 45.64
CA VAL A 234 31.14 10.97 46.46
C VAL A 234 31.05 10.61 47.94
N VAL A 235 30.21 9.65 48.35
CA VAL A 235 30.15 9.20 49.74
C VAL A 235 31.46 8.63 50.23
N VAL A 236 32.13 7.78 49.46
CA VAL A 236 33.46 7.22 49.79
C VAL A 236 34.50 8.35 49.94
N PHE A 237 34.50 9.28 49.00
CA PHE A 237 35.44 10.42 49.05
C PHE A 237 35.19 11.28 50.32
N LEU A 238 33.98 11.63 50.64
CA LEU A 238 33.61 12.42 51.82
C LEU A 238 34.03 11.67 53.12
N THR A 239 33.75 10.36 53.19
CA THR A 239 34.12 9.56 54.39
C THR A 239 35.63 9.49 54.58
N LEU A 240 36.40 9.36 53.50
CA LEU A 240 37.88 9.42 53.54
C LEU A 240 38.38 10.80 53.97
N CYS A 241 37.83 11.88 53.44
CA CYS A 241 38.19 13.23 53.81
C CYS A 241 37.89 13.50 55.29
N PHE A 242 36.71 13.14 55.79
CA PHE A 242 36.39 13.29 57.22
C PHE A 242 37.26 12.41 58.08
N GLY A 243 37.61 11.20 57.66
CA GLY A 243 38.52 10.30 58.37
C GLY A 243 39.96 10.90 58.49
N LEU A 244 40.44 11.51 57.42
CA LEU A 244 41.76 12.18 57.41
C LEU A 244 41.75 13.43 58.27
N ILE A 245 40.69 14.26 58.25
CA ILE A 245 40.59 15.46 59.09
C ILE A 245 40.50 15.05 60.57
N ALA A 246 39.76 14.00 60.92
CA ALA A 246 39.69 13.50 62.29
C ALA A 246 41.04 12.96 62.78
N ARG A 247 41.79 12.27 61.93
CA ARG A 247 43.14 11.81 62.21
C ARG A 247 44.15 12.97 62.39
N ARG A 248 44.08 14.00 61.54
CA ARG A 248 44.90 15.20 61.68
C ARG A 248 44.75 15.86 63.07
N LYS A 249 43.52 15.99 63.57
CA LYS A 249 43.27 16.52 64.91
C LYS A 249 43.88 15.64 66.02
N ARG A 250 43.99 14.31 65.88
CA ARG A 250 44.68 13.41 66.81
C ARG A 250 46.21 13.50 66.66
N ILE A 251 46.74 13.62 65.46
CA ILE A 251 48.18 13.76 65.22
C ILE A 251 48.68 15.10 65.75
N MET A 252 47.97 16.21 65.53
CA MET A 252 48.35 17.51 66.10
C MET A 252 48.34 17.52 67.66
N LYS A 253 47.36 16.78 68.27
CA LYS A 253 47.38 16.64 69.75
C LYS A 253 48.56 15.82 70.27
N LEU A 254 49.10 14.90 69.51
CA LEU A 254 50.31 14.14 69.85
C LEU A 254 51.60 14.93 69.66
N CYS A 255 51.69 15.80 68.63
CA CYS A 255 52.86 16.69 68.42
C CYS A 255 52.96 17.82 69.50
N VAL A 256 51.84 18.29 69.99
CA VAL A 256 51.82 19.34 71.07
C VAL A 256 52.19 18.75 72.44
N LYS A 257 52.28 17.45 72.65
CA LYS A 257 52.59 16.79 73.95
C LYS A 257 54.08 16.45 74.09
N HIS A 258 54.92 16.89 73.20
CA HIS A 258 56.37 16.60 73.26
C HIS A 258 57.26 17.87 73.32
N GLU A 259 56.79 18.98 73.92
CA GLU A 259 57.59 20.04 74.38
C GLU A 259 57.80 19.86 75.88
N ASP A 260 58.94 19.36 76.22
CA ASP A 260 59.43 19.15 77.58
C ASP A 260 59.84 20.51 78.22
N PRO A 261 59.30 20.93 79.40
CA PRO A 261 59.68 22.15 80.04
C PRO A 261 60.78 21.83 81.09
N ASN A 262 61.98 21.54 80.67
CA ASN A 262 63.09 21.57 81.61
C ASN A 262 64.42 21.78 80.95
N ARG A 263 64.78 23.08 80.82
CA ARG A 263 66.21 23.40 80.79
C ARG A 263 66.41 24.68 81.63
N GLY A 264 66.68 24.37 82.86
CA GLY A 264 67.05 25.37 83.89
C GLY A 264 68.34 26.01 83.57
N THR A 265 68.42 27.22 83.91
CA THR A 265 69.52 28.15 84.17
C THR A 265 70.79 27.50 84.72
N ALA A 266 71.90 27.79 84.14
CA ALA A 266 73.15 27.79 84.87
C ALA A 266 73.88 29.11 84.53
N LEU A 267 73.93 29.96 85.49
CA LEU A 267 74.84 31.09 85.60
C LEU A 267 76.27 30.56 85.85
N VAL A 268 77.25 31.09 85.22
CA VAL A 268 78.62 31.16 85.76
C VAL A 268 79.20 32.53 85.32
N ASN A 269 79.64 33.23 86.40
CA ASN A 269 80.54 34.38 86.38
C ASN A 269 81.93 33.96 85.89
N ASP A 270 82.62 34.73 85.27
CA ASP A 270 83.83 35.52 85.31
C ASP A 270 84.29 35.95 83.93
#